data_7c82c62f6ca8a384b9ae46a6536e5e73
#
_entry.id   7c82c62f6ca8a384b9ae46a6536e5e73
#
_cell.length_a   1.000
_cell.length_b   1.000
_cell.length_c   1.000
_cell.angle_alpha   90.00
_cell.angle_beta   90.00
_cell.angle_gamma   90.00
#
_symmetry.space_group_name_H-M   'P 1'
#
loop_
_entity.id
_entity.type
_entity.pdbx_description
1 polymer ?
#
loop_
_entity_poly.entity_id
_entity_poly.type
_entity_poly.pdbx_seq_one_letter_code
_entity_poly.pdbx_strand_id
1 'polypeptide(L)' 'MSELLTIQEVAMLLKVSRQHVCKMIRAGLFPAVKIGREWRIEKDYLKNFLEENMV' A
#
# COMPACT_ATOMS: atom_id res chain seq x y z
N MET A 1 11.40 -4.73 11.76
CA MET A 1 10.64 -3.88 10.81
C MET A 1 10.55 -4.59 9.47
N SER A 2 9.39 -4.52 8.85
CA SER A 2 9.24 -5.10 7.55
C SER A 2 9.76 -4.14 6.47
N GLU A 3 9.87 -4.66 5.26
CA GLU A 3 10.29 -3.89 4.12
C GLU A 3 9.27 -2.80 3.77
N LEU A 4 9.76 -1.67 3.29
CA LEU A 4 8.91 -0.59 2.82
C LEU A 4 8.75 -0.72 1.31
N LEU A 5 7.51 -0.71 0.86
CA LEU A 5 7.16 -0.86 -0.56
C LEU A 5 6.78 0.48 -1.15
N THR A 6 7.17 0.70 -2.41
CA THR A 6 6.74 1.88 -3.15
C THR A 6 5.30 1.69 -3.63
N ILE A 7 4.66 2.80 -4.04
CA ILE A 7 3.32 2.72 -4.63
C ILE A 7 3.33 1.83 -5.86
N GLN A 8 4.37 1.93 -6.68
CA GLN A 8 4.49 1.10 -7.87
C GLN A 8 4.57 -0.39 -7.52
N GLU A 9 5.35 -0.73 -6.50
CA GLU A 9 5.45 -2.12 -6.06
C GLU A 9 4.13 -2.64 -5.55
N VAL A 10 3.40 -1.83 -4.75
CA VAL A 10 2.09 -2.21 -4.26
C VAL A 10 1.09 -2.39 -5.41
N ALA A 11 1.12 -1.47 -6.37
CA ALA A 11 0.24 -1.55 -7.54
C ALA A 11 0.48 -2.85 -8.30
N MET A 12 1.74 -3.23 -8.47
CA MET A 12 2.09 -4.47 -9.16
C MET A 12 1.62 -5.70 -8.37
N LEU A 13 1.80 -5.68 -7.07
CA LEU A 13 1.38 -6.79 -6.21
C LEU A 13 -0.14 -6.96 -6.21
N LEU A 14 -0.87 -5.86 -6.16
CA LEU A 14 -2.32 -5.88 -6.14
C LEU A 14 -2.93 -5.95 -7.55
N LYS A 15 -2.10 -5.80 -8.57
CA LYS A 15 -2.53 -5.80 -9.98
C LYS A 15 -3.56 -4.71 -10.27
N VAL A 16 -3.30 -3.52 -9.75
CA VAL A 16 -4.13 -2.34 -9.98
C VAL A 16 -3.24 -1.18 -10.44
N SER A 17 -3.84 -0.07 -10.83
CA SER A 17 -3.07 1.09 -11.24
C SER A 17 -2.48 1.82 -10.03
N ARG A 18 -1.42 2.61 -10.27
CA ARG A 18 -0.82 3.44 -9.23
C ARG A 18 -1.82 4.47 -8.71
N GLN A 19 -2.64 5.01 -9.61
CA GLN A 19 -3.68 5.96 -9.22
C GLN A 19 -4.68 5.32 -8.25
N HIS A 20 -5.01 4.07 -8.49
CA HIS A 20 -5.91 3.32 -7.61
C HIS A 20 -5.31 3.17 -6.22
N VAL A 21 -4.02 2.84 -6.14
CA VAL A 21 -3.33 2.71 -4.85
C VAL A 21 -3.33 4.05 -4.11
N CYS A 22 -3.02 5.14 -4.81
CA CYS A 22 -3.04 6.47 -4.20
C CYS A 22 -4.42 6.82 -3.66
N LYS A 23 -5.46 6.47 -4.40
CA LYS A 23 -6.85 6.70 -3.98
C LYS A 23 -7.15 5.93 -2.70
N MET A 24 -6.71 4.68 -2.62
CA MET A 24 -6.92 3.85 -1.44
C MET A 24 -6.20 4.43 -0.21
N ILE A 25 -4.98 4.93 -0.40
CA ILE A 25 -4.24 5.56 0.69
C ILE A 25 -4.96 6.81 1.18
N ARG A 26 -5.43 7.65 0.26
CA ARG A 26 -6.15 8.87 0.61
C ARG A 26 -7.47 8.58 1.31
N ALA A 27 -8.09 7.47 0.99
CA ALA A 27 -9.31 7.03 1.64
C ALA A 27 -9.07 6.39 3.00
N GLY A 28 -7.80 6.20 3.39
CA GLY A 28 -7.46 5.61 4.67
C GLY A 28 -7.68 4.11 4.75
N LEU A 29 -7.70 3.44 3.60
CA LEU A 29 -7.96 2.00 3.58
C LEU A 29 -6.78 1.19 4.08
N PHE A 30 -5.57 1.67 3.90
CA PHE A 30 -4.43 1.06 4.55
C PHE A 30 -3.39 2.13 4.89
N PRO A 31 -2.59 1.89 5.93
CA PRO A 31 -1.62 2.88 6.40
C PRO A 31 -0.46 3.03 5.43
N ALA A 32 -0.02 4.26 5.26
CA ALA A 32 1.14 4.56 4.45
C ALA A 32 1.94 5.65 5.15
N VAL A 33 3.24 5.64 4.93
CA VAL A 33 4.16 6.62 5.50
C VAL A 33 4.64 7.52 4.38
N LYS A 34 4.59 8.83 4.59
CA LYS A 34 5.11 9.78 3.62
C LYS A 34 6.53 10.14 4.00
N ILE A 35 7.47 9.83 3.11
CA ILE A 35 8.88 10.15 3.30
C ILE A 35 9.25 11.14 2.21
N GLY A 36 9.45 12.41 2.62
CA GLY A 36 9.65 13.48 1.67
C GLY A 36 8.41 13.66 0.80
N ARG A 37 8.54 13.43 -0.49
CA ARG A 37 7.41 13.55 -1.44
C ARG A 37 6.85 12.21 -1.86
N GLU A 38 7.35 11.12 -1.28
CA GLU A 38 6.99 9.79 -1.72
C GLU A 38 6.29 9.02 -0.61
N TRP A 39 5.30 8.24 -1.01
CA TRP A 39 4.61 7.34 -0.09
C TRP A 39 5.32 6.00 -0.04
N ARG A 40 5.29 5.39 1.15
CA ARG A 40 5.80 4.03 1.36
C ARG A 40 4.78 3.27 2.18
N ILE A 41 4.62 2.01 1.87
CA ILE A 41 3.69 1.12 2.58
C ILE A 41 4.50 -0.02 3.17
N GLU A 42 4.34 -0.24 4.46
CA GLU A 42 5.05 -1.34 5.11
C GLU A 42 4.45 -2.68 4.65
N LYS A 43 5.32 -3.59 4.31
CA LYS A 43 4.92 -4.88 3.74
C LYS A 43 3.99 -5.67 4.65
N ASP A 44 4.26 -5.65 5.96
CA ASP A 44 3.43 -6.38 6.91
C ASP A 44 2.01 -5.80 6.99
N TYR A 45 1.88 -4.48 6.91
CA TYR A 45 0.56 -3.86 6.90
C TYR A 45 -0.22 -4.23 5.64
N LEU A 46 0.47 -4.27 4.50
CA LEU A 46 -0.18 -4.68 3.26
C LEU A 46 -0.62 -6.14 3.35
N LYS A 47 0.21 -6.99 3.91
CA LYS A 47 -0.13 -8.39 4.09
C LYS A 47 -1.35 -8.55 4.98
N ASN A 48 -1.41 -7.82 6.09
CA ASN A 48 -2.55 -7.86 6.99
C ASN A 48 -3.83 -7.36 6.30
N PHE A 49 -3.71 -6.30 5.51
CA PHE A 49 -4.83 -5.78 4.74
C PHE A 49 -5.39 -6.83 3.79
N LEU A 50 -4.50 -7.53 3.09
CA LEU A 50 -4.93 -8.57 2.16
C LEU A 50 -5.60 -9.73 2.88
N GLU A 51 -5.07 -10.14 4.02
CA GLU A 51 -5.64 -11.23 4.81
C GLU A 51 -7.03 -10.87 5.33
N GLU A 52 -7.21 -9.62 5.79
CA GLU A 52 -8.49 -9.17 6.31
C GLU A 52 -9.56 -9.06 5.22
N ASN A 53 -9.15 -8.86 3.97
CA ASN A 53 -10.07 -8.68 2.87
C ASN A 53 -10.20 -9.91 1.98
N MET A 54 -9.59 -11.03 2.37
CA MET A 54 -9.76 -12.29 1.65
C MET A 54 -11.11 -12.91 1.99
N VAL A 55 -11.73 -13.43 0.97
CA VAL A 55 -13.04 -14.10 1.11
C VAL A 55 -12.86 -15.60 1.08
#